data_d616684b6ca538904860da7b02de6811
#
_entry.id   d616684b6ca538904860da7b02de6811
#
_cell.length_a   1.000
_cell.length_b   1.000
_cell.length_c   1.000
_cell.angle_alpha   90.00
_cell.angle_beta   90.00
_cell.angle_gamma   90.00
#
_symmetry.space_group_name_H-M   'P 1'
#
loop_
_entity.id
_entity.type
_entity.pdbx_description
1 polymer ?
#
loop_
_entity_poly.entity_id
_entity_poly.type
_entity_poly.pdbx_seq_one_letter_code
_entity_poly.pdbx_strand_id
1 'polypeptide(L)'
;QTYFGKSAKELSVAEAALLASIPNQPGLYDPYNTDGHKALISRQHKTLDTMLELNYISKQEYDEAKAYPILDHIKPLVTSTDNIKAPWFVLEVRKQLERELGKATVGRGGLVVKTTLDSKAQEIAERAVATGAQLLPQYGADNIALSSVDVKTGQIIAMVGSVDYNRPGYGQQNSATSPLEPGSSIKPIVDFAPLFKQRQGKNYTPGTTLSDENIDKLYCAGYTGGNCTLQNYTRRTYGNVSIRDGLAGSLNR
;
A
#
# COMPACT_ATOMS: atom_id res chain seq x y z
N GLN A 1 -18.24 9.69 -15.77
CA GLN A 1 -18.22 8.23 -15.56
C GLN A 1 -18.45 7.87 -14.10
N THR A 2 -17.87 8.62 -13.15
CA THR A 2 -17.92 8.33 -11.72
C THR A 2 -19.34 8.09 -11.19
N TYR A 3 -20.24 9.04 -11.39
CA TYR A 3 -21.57 8.97 -10.78
C TYR A 3 -22.58 8.11 -11.56
N PHE A 4 -22.49 8.07 -12.90
CA PHE A 4 -23.50 7.38 -13.74
C PHE A 4 -22.94 6.24 -14.61
N GLY A 5 -21.60 6.03 -14.62
CA GLY A 5 -20.98 4.99 -15.45
C GLY A 5 -21.05 5.24 -16.96
N LYS A 6 -21.39 6.47 -17.39
CA LYS A 6 -21.63 6.85 -18.79
C LYS A 6 -20.60 7.87 -19.28
N SER A 7 -20.39 7.97 -20.58
CA SER A 7 -19.69 9.09 -21.20
C SER A 7 -20.52 10.37 -21.16
N ALA A 8 -19.90 11.54 -21.34
CA ALA A 8 -20.61 12.82 -21.31
C ALA A 8 -21.70 12.93 -22.40
N LYS A 9 -21.53 12.22 -23.53
CA LYS A 9 -22.48 12.24 -24.65
C LYS A 9 -23.75 11.40 -24.37
N GLU A 10 -23.70 10.50 -23.41
CA GLU A 10 -24.78 9.57 -23.06
C GLU A 10 -25.59 10.05 -21.86
N LEU A 11 -25.23 11.19 -21.28
CA LEU A 11 -25.94 11.75 -20.13
C LEU A 11 -27.33 12.24 -20.55
N SER A 12 -28.34 11.90 -19.73
CA SER A 12 -29.68 12.50 -19.85
C SER A 12 -29.65 13.96 -19.36
N VAL A 13 -30.71 14.70 -19.68
CA VAL A 13 -30.90 16.10 -19.21
C VAL A 13 -30.85 16.16 -17.68
N ALA A 14 -31.50 15.22 -16.98
CA ALA A 14 -31.51 15.14 -15.53
C ALA A 14 -30.08 14.93 -14.95
N GLU A 15 -29.31 14.01 -15.56
CA GLU A 15 -27.94 13.68 -15.16
C GLU A 15 -26.97 14.86 -15.40
N ALA A 16 -27.10 15.50 -16.56
CA ALA A 16 -26.29 16.67 -16.92
C ALA A 16 -26.56 17.86 -15.97
N ALA A 17 -27.83 18.13 -15.65
CA ALA A 17 -28.22 19.18 -14.71
C ALA A 17 -27.70 18.93 -13.30
N LEU A 18 -27.73 17.66 -12.83
CA LEU A 18 -27.16 17.30 -11.53
C LEU A 18 -25.65 17.54 -11.49
N LEU A 19 -24.91 17.07 -12.50
CA LEU A 19 -23.46 17.26 -12.56
C LEU A 19 -23.08 18.75 -12.65
N ALA A 20 -23.83 19.56 -13.37
CA ALA A 20 -23.62 21.00 -13.44
C ALA A 20 -23.87 21.72 -12.11
N SER A 21 -24.62 21.10 -11.21
CA SER A 21 -24.92 21.65 -9.89
C SER A 21 -23.78 21.48 -8.87
N ILE A 22 -22.98 20.41 -8.99
CA ILE A 22 -21.94 20.02 -8.02
C ILE A 22 -20.85 21.11 -7.83
N PRO A 23 -20.29 21.74 -8.89
CA PRO A 23 -19.15 22.68 -8.73
C PRO A 23 -19.46 23.90 -7.87
N ASN A 24 -20.73 24.24 -7.65
CA ASN A 24 -21.11 25.41 -6.84
C ASN A 24 -20.77 25.22 -5.35
N GLN A 25 -21.01 24.04 -4.77
CA GLN A 25 -20.64 23.65 -3.41
C GLN A 25 -20.33 22.15 -3.37
N PRO A 26 -19.13 21.71 -3.80
CA PRO A 26 -18.84 20.31 -4.00
C PRO A 26 -19.06 19.40 -2.79
N GLY A 27 -18.75 19.88 -1.59
CA GLY A 27 -18.94 19.10 -0.36
C GLY A 27 -20.41 18.91 0.03
N LEU A 28 -21.27 19.90 -0.22
CA LEU A 28 -22.71 19.83 0.09
C LEU A 28 -23.45 19.09 -1.03
N TYR A 29 -23.07 19.34 -2.29
CA TYR A 29 -23.74 18.79 -3.48
C TYR A 29 -23.07 17.51 -3.98
N ASP A 30 -22.28 16.84 -3.14
CA ASP A 30 -21.75 15.51 -3.45
C ASP A 30 -22.89 14.49 -3.43
N PRO A 31 -23.16 13.77 -4.55
CA PRO A 31 -24.18 12.72 -4.59
C PRO A 31 -23.99 11.59 -3.57
N TYR A 32 -22.77 11.41 -3.03
CA TYR A 32 -22.48 10.42 -1.99
C TYR A 32 -22.73 10.96 -0.56
N ASN A 33 -22.94 12.27 -0.40
CA ASN A 33 -23.30 12.89 0.86
C ASN A 33 -24.82 12.87 1.05
N THR A 34 -25.34 11.88 1.77
CA THR A 34 -26.77 11.70 2.01
C THR A 34 -27.43 12.90 2.67
N ASP A 35 -26.73 13.60 3.58
CA ASP A 35 -27.24 14.80 4.26
C ASP A 35 -27.43 15.97 3.29
N GLY A 36 -26.68 15.97 2.19
CA GLY A 36 -26.75 16.98 1.13
C GLY A 36 -27.81 16.73 0.05
N HIS A 37 -28.42 15.54 -0.01
CA HIS A 37 -29.29 15.15 -1.11
C HIS A 37 -30.43 16.13 -1.37
N LYS A 38 -31.12 16.60 -0.34
CA LYS A 38 -32.21 17.59 -0.48
C LYS A 38 -31.73 18.89 -1.13
N ALA A 39 -30.57 19.37 -0.72
CA ALA A 39 -29.95 20.58 -1.26
C ALA A 39 -29.47 20.37 -2.73
N LEU A 40 -28.89 19.21 -3.02
CA LEU A 40 -28.46 18.83 -4.36
C LEU A 40 -29.65 18.78 -5.34
N ILE A 41 -30.75 18.11 -4.98
CA ILE A 41 -31.95 18.05 -5.82
C ILE A 41 -32.57 19.43 -6.03
N SER A 42 -32.65 20.25 -4.99
CA SER A 42 -33.13 21.63 -5.11
C SER A 42 -32.26 22.43 -6.10
N ARG A 43 -30.94 22.26 -6.05
CA ARG A 43 -30.01 22.92 -6.97
C ARG A 43 -30.12 22.40 -8.40
N GLN A 44 -30.27 21.08 -8.58
CA GLN A 44 -30.54 20.47 -9.90
C GLN A 44 -31.82 21.01 -10.52
N HIS A 45 -32.92 21.10 -9.75
CA HIS A 45 -34.17 21.69 -10.23
C HIS A 45 -33.98 23.14 -10.68
N LYS A 46 -33.25 23.96 -9.91
CA LYS A 46 -32.94 25.32 -10.33
C LYS A 46 -32.12 25.37 -11.63
N THR A 47 -31.20 24.43 -11.82
CA THR A 47 -30.45 24.30 -13.08
C THR A 47 -31.39 23.97 -14.23
N LEU A 48 -32.33 23.01 -14.05
CA LEU A 48 -33.35 22.67 -15.05
C LEU A 48 -34.29 23.88 -15.35
N ASP A 49 -34.70 24.65 -14.31
CA ASP A 49 -35.49 25.85 -14.50
C ASP A 49 -34.79 26.85 -15.43
N THR A 50 -33.47 27.09 -15.17
CA THR A 50 -32.65 27.96 -16.03
C THR A 50 -32.48 27.41 -17.45
N MET A 51 -32.31 26.11 -17.62
CA MET A 51 -32.20 25.48 -18.94
C MET A 51 -33.50 25.64 -19.76
N LEU A 52 -34.66 25.56 -19.13
CA LEU A 52 -35.94 25.80 -19.76
C LEU A 52 -36.11 27.29 -20.12
N GLU A 53 -35.82 28.20 -19.20
CA GLU A 53 -35.89 29.67 -19.43
C GLU A 53 -35.03 30.10 -20.61
N LEU A 54 -33.83 29.49 -20.74
CA LEU A 54 -32.90 29.79 -21.84
C LEU A 54 -33.18 29.00 -23.12
N ASN A 55 -34.27 28.22 -23.18
CA ASN A 55 -34.67 27.37 -24.32
C ASN A 55 -33.58 26.33 -24.71
N TYR A 56 -32.79 25.84 -23.76
CA TYR A 56 -31.85 24.75 -23.99
C TYR A 56 -32.51 23.39 -23.96
N ILE A 57 -33.68 23.29 -23.31
CA ILE A 57 -34.53 22.10 -23.25
C ILE A 57 -36.00 22.46 -23.48
N SER A 58 -36.76 21.52 -24.02
CA SER A 58 -38.20 21.65 -24.17
C SER A 58 -38.92 21.51 -22.83
N LYS A 59 -40.20 21.94 -22.80
CA LYS A 59 -41.04 21.72 -21.61
C LYS A 59 -41.20 20.25 -21.25
N GLN A 60 -41.31 19.39 -22.28
CA GLN A 60 -41.42 17.95 -22.07
C GLN A 60 -40.14 17.39 -21.41
N GLU A 61 -38.94 17.71 -21.94
CA GLU A 61 -37.66 17.26 -21.37
C GLU A 61 -37.46 17.77 -19.93
N TYR A 62 -37.92 18.97 -19.66
CA TYR A 62 -37.90 19.55 -18.31
C TYR A 62 -38.76 18.75 -17.34
N ASP A 63 -40.03 18.45 -17.72
CA ASP A 63 -40.94 17.71 -16.85
C ASP A 63 -40.43 16.29 -16.60
N GLU A 64 -39.95 15.62 -17.63
CA GLU A 64 -39.32 14.29 -17.52
C GLU A 64 -38.08 14.31 -16.61
N ALA A 65 -37.18 15.28 -16.81
CA ALA A 65 -35.98 15.40 -16.02
C ALA A 65 -36.22 15.72 -14.53
N LYS A 66 -37.26 16.52 -14.26
CA LYS A 66 -37.65 16.92 -12.90
C LYS A 66 -38.32 15.79 -12.13
N ALA A 67 -39.05 14.91 -12.84
CA ALA A 67 -39.70 13.73 -12.27
C ALA A 67 -38.75 12.53 -12.10
N TYR A 68 -37.56 12.58 -12.72
CA TYR A 68 -36.63 11.46 -12.75
C TYR A 68 -35.95 11.24 -11.37
N PRO A 69 -36.04 10.01 -10.81
CA PRO A 69 -35.46 9.70 -9.50
C PRO A 69 -33.94 9.56 -9.59
N ILE A 70 -33.25 10.68 -9.81
CA ILE A 70 -31.86 10.74 -10.22
C ILE A 70 -30.89 10.10 -9.20
N LEU A 71 -31.20 10.18 -7.89
CA LEU A 71 -30.33 9.62 -6.84
C LEU A 71 -30.28 8.10 -6.86
N ASP A 72 -31.38 7.45 -7.31
CA ASP A 72 -31.44 5.98 -7.40
C ASP A 72 -30.53 5.44 -8.52
N HIS A 73 -30.08 6.30 -9.42
CA HIS A 73 -29.21 5.97 -10.54
C HIS A 73 -27.73 6.31 -10.29
N ILE A 74 -27.41 6.85 -9.11
CA ILE A 74 -26.02 7.08 -8.71
C ILE A 74 -25.33 5.72 -8.51
N LYS A 75 -24.24 5.50 -9.24
CA LYS A 75 -23.43 4.29 -9.07
C LYS A 75 -22.78 4.30 -7.68
N PRO A 76 -22.61 3.15 -7.03
CA PRO A 76 -21.86 3.07 -5.79
C PRO A 76 -20.51 3.77 -5.92
N LEU A 77 -20.08 4.45 -4.86
CA LEU A 77 -18.73 5.02 -4.81
C LEU A 77 -17.72 3.87 -4.90
N VAL A 78 -17.13 3.73 -6.07
CA VAL A 78 -15.97 2.88 -6.23
C VAL A 78 -14.79 3.75 -5.80
N THR A 79 -14.24 3.50 -4.62
CA THR A 79 -13.00 4.16 -4.21
C THR A 79 -11.95 3.85 -5.27
N SER A 80 -11.16 4.82 -5.65
CA SER A 80 -10.17 4.69 -6.74
C SER A 80 -9.22 3.51 -6.55
N THR A 81 -9.22 2.90 -5.37
CA THR A 81 -8.41 1.78 -4.96
C THR A 81 -9.06 0.41 -5.16
N ASP A 82 -10.42 0.32 -5.18
CA ASP A 82 -11.12 -0.97 -5.28
C ASP A 82 -10.92 -1.68 -6.63
N ASN A 83 -10.55 -0.93 -7.67
CA ASN A 83 -10.25 -1.45 -9.01
C ASN A 83 -8.76 -1.47 -9.36
N ILE A 84 -7.88 -1.08 -8.43
CA ILE A 84 -6.44 -1.09 -8.69
C ILE A 84 -5.91 -2.52 -8.46
N LYS A 85 -5.47 -3.17 -9.54
CA LYS A 85 -4.68 -4.41 -9.40
C LYS A 85 -3.31 -4.06 -8.83
N ALA A 86 -2.79 -4.89 -7.93
CA ALA A 86 -1.51 -4.68 -7.25
C ALA A 86 -1.39 -3.28 -6.59
N PRO A 87 -2.32 -2.88 -5.68
CA PRO A 87 -2.44 -1.50 -5.23
C PRO A 87 -1.14 -0.95 -4.61
N TRP A 88 -0.43 -1.72 -3.79
CA TRP A 88 0.83 -1.27 -3.19
C TRP A 88 1.92 -0.99 -4.22
N PHE A 89 2.04 -1.84 -5.27
CA PHE A 89 2.98 -1.61 -6.35
C PHE A 89 2.62 -0.33 -7.14
N VAL A 90 1.36 -0.19 -7.53
CA VAL A 90 0.86 0.97 -8.30
C VAL A 90 1.04 2.27 -7.52
N LEU A 91 0.73 2.28 -6.22
CA LEU A 91 0.90 3.47 -5.38
C LEU A 91 2.38 3.81 -5.14
N GLU A 92 3.27 2.83 -5.04
CA GLU A 92 4.71 3.11 -4.96
C GLU A 92 5.24 3.69 -6.28
N VAL A 93 4.81 3.18 -7.43
CA VAL A 93 5.11 3.78 -8.75
C VAL A 93 4.62 5.21 -8.82
N ARG A 94 3.38 5.47 -8.40
CA ARG A 94 2.83 6.84 -8.34
C ARG A 94 3.69 7.75 -7.46
N LYS A 95 4.09 7.29 -6.29
CA LYS A 95 4.95 8.04 -5.36
C LYS A 95 6.32 8.36 -5.99
N GLN A 96 6.89 7.44 -6.76
CA GLN A 96 8.12 7.68 -7.51
C GLN A 96 7.92 8.74 -8.59
N LEU A 97 6.85 8.64 -9.38
CA LEU A 97 6.50 9.63 -10.40
C LEU A 97 6.26 11.01 -9.80
N GLU A 98 5.58 11.11 -8.67
CA GLU A 98 5.34 12.38 -7.98
C GLU A 98 6.65 13.03 -7.49
N ARG A 99 7.65 12.23 -7.11
CA ARG A 99 8.99 12.74 -6.75
C ARG A 99 9.76 13.25 -7.98
N GLU A 100 9.65 12.56 -9.10
CA GLU A 100 10.41 12.86 -10.32
C GLU A 100 9.76 13.95 -11.18
N LEU A 101 8.44 13.93 -11.34
CA LEU A 101 7.69 14.79 -12.24
C LEU A 101 6.89 15.88 -11.52
N GLY A 102 6.78 15.79 -10.19
CA GLY A 102 5.95 16.65 -9.35
C GLY A 102 4.47 16.23 -9.31
N LYS A 103 3.83 16.44 -8.14
CA LYS A 103 2.44 16.08 -7.88
C LYS A 103 1.44 16.68 -8.86
N ALA A 104 1.68 17.95 -9.27
CA ALA A 104 0.80 18.65 -10.21
C ALA A 104 0.79 18.00 -11.60
N THR A 105 1.93 17.51 -12.08
CA THR A 105 2.04 16.83 -13.38
C THR A 105 1.36 15.46 -13.34
N VAL A 106 1.61 14.68 -12.29
CA VAL A 106 0.98 13.36 -12.12
C VAL A 106 -0.53 13.51 -11.92
N GLY A 107 -0.96 14.51 -11.15
CA GLY A 107 -2.38 14.78 -10.86
C GLY A 107 -3.18 15.23 -12.10
N ARG A 108 -2.55 15.87 -13.09
CA ARG A 108 -3.22 16.22 -14.37
C ARG A 108 -3.62 14.99 -15.18
N GLY A 109 -2.99 13.85 -14.94
CA GLY A 109 -3.25 12.62 -15.68
C GLY A 109 -2.69 12.61 -17.10
N GLY A 110 -3.17 11.66 -17.91
CA GLY A 110 -2.75 11.49 -19.31
C GLY A 110 -1.40 10.79 -19.49
N LEU A 111 -0.76 10.35 -18.41
CA LEU A 111 0.50 9.63 -18.47
C LEU A 111 0.26 8.15 -18.79
N VAL A 112 1.09 7.61 -19.69
CA VAL A 112 1.21 6.17 -19.94
C VAL A 112 2.48 5.69 -19.25
N VAL A 113 2.34 4.88 -18.20
CA VAL A 113 3.45 4.45 -17.36
C VAL A 113 3.74 2.98 -17.63
N LYS A 114 4.93 2.69 -18.16
CA LYS A 114 5.45 1.34 -18.29
C LYS A 114 6.21 0.96 -17.01
N THR A 115 5.83 -0.14 -16.39
CA THR A 115 6.41 -0.59 -15.13
C THR A 115 7.12 -1.93 -15.26
N THR A 116 7.82 -2.35 -14.22
CA THR A 116 8.50 -3.64 -14.10
C THR A 116 7.61 -4.74 -13.52
N LEU A 117 6.32 -4.44 -13.25
CA LEU A 117 5.37 -5.41 -12.70
C LEU A 117 5.21 -6.62 -13.64
N ASP A 118 5.51 -7.80 -13.11
CA ASP A 118 5.14 -9.07 -13.72
C ASP A 118 3.82 -9.55 -13.13
N SER A 119 2.77 -9.59 -13.96
CA SER A 119 1.42 -9.94 -13.48
C SER A 119 1.34 -11.35 -12.91
N LYS A 120 2.09 -12.30 -13.48
CA LYS A 120 2.15 -13.69 -12.97
C LYS A 120 2.86 -13.75 -11.62
N ALA A 121 4.01 -13.07 -11.49
CA ALA A 121 4.73 -13.00 -10.23
C ALA A 121 3.88 -12.34 -9.15
N GLN A 122 3.15 -11.29 -9.50
CA GLN A 122 2.23 -10.60 -8.59
C GLN A 122 1.10 -11.51 -8.09
N GLU A 123 0.43 -12.23 -8.99
CA GLU A 123 -0.62 -13.19 -8.61
C GLU A 123 -0.10 -14.30 -7.69
N ILE A 124 1.13 -14.77 -7.93
CA ILE A 124 1.78 -15.76 -7.07
C ILE A 124 2.07 -15.16 -5.69
N ALA A 125 2.58 -13.92 -5.65
CA ALA A 125 2.88 -13.20 -4.43
C ALA A 125 1.62 -12.96 -3.58
N GLU A 126 0.52 -12.54 -4.20
CA GLU A 126 -0.76 -12.33 -3.53
C GLU A 126 -1.31 -13.63 -2.94
N ARG A 127 -1.26 -14.75 -3.67
CA ARG A 127 -1.65 -16.06 -3.15
C ARG A 127 -0.74 -16.53 -2.01
N ALA A 128 0.56 -16.30 -2.12
CA ALA A 128 1.51 -16.66 -1.06
C ALA A 128 1.24 -15.88 0.24
N VAL A 129 0.96 -14.58 0.12
CA VAL A 129 0.58 -13.73 1.27
C VAL A 129 -0.75 -14.20 1.87
N ALA A 130 -1.76 -14.47 1.04
CA ALA A 130 -3.06 -14.96 1.52
C ALA A 130 -2.94 -16.33 2.24
N THR A 131 -2.10 -17.22 1.74
CA THR A 131 -1.83 -18.52 2.39
C THR A 131 -1.05 -18.30 3.70
N GLY A 132 -0.01 -17.47 3.68
CA GLY A 132 0.79 -17.13 4.85
C GLY A 132 -0.03 -16.46 5.95
N ALA A 133 -1.01 -15.64 5.58
CA ALA A 133 -1.89 -14.95 6.53
C ALA A 133 -2.63 -15.91 7.46
N GLN A 134 -2.95 -17.11 7.01
CA GLN A 134 -3.61 -18.14 7.81
C GLN A 134 -2.74 -18.66 8.96
N LEU A 135 -1.42 -18.52 8.82
CA LEU A 135 -0.45 -19.00 9.81
C LEU A 135 -0.10 -17.92 10.84
N LEU A 136 -0.39 -16.65 10.59
CA LEU A 136 0.03 -15.55 11.44
C LEU A 136 -0.42 -15.65 12.91
N PRO A 137 -1.68 -16.04 13.21
CA PRO A 137 -2.14 -16.10 14.60
C PRO A 137 -1.32 -17.03 15.49
N GLN A 138 -0.82 -18.15 14.96
CA GLN A 138 0.00 -19.09 15.76
C GLN A 138 1.37 -18.52 16.14
N TYR A 139 1.82 -17.47 15.43
CA TYR A 139 3.08 -16.77 15.70
C TYR A 139 2.88 -15.44 16.42
N GLY A 140 1.64 -15.11 16.80
CA GLY A 140 1.33 -13.79 17.41
C GLY A 140 1.56 -12.62 16.46
N ALA A 141 1.53 -12.89 15.15
CA ALA A 141 1.65 -11.88 14.11
C ALA A 141 0.29 -11.58 13.48
N ASP A 142 0.14 -10.41 12.87
CA ASP A 142 -1.12 -9.96 12.30
C ASP A 142 -1.00 -9.40 10.88
N ASN A 143 0.23 -9.28 10.37
CA ASN A 143 0.48 -8.81 9.01
C ASN A 143 1.66 -9.54 8.37
N ILE A 144 1.68 -9.54 7.04
CA ILE A 144 2.77 -10.08 6.21
C ILE A 144 2.86 -9.25 4.93
N ALA A 145 4.07 -8.99 4.50
CA ALA A 145 4.37 -8.32 3.24
C ALA A 145 5.36 -9.15 2.42
N LEU A 146 5.36 -8.93 1.10
CA LEU A 146 6.25 -9.63 0.18
C LEU A 146 6.75 -8.67 -0.89
N SER A 147 8.04 -8.73 -1.19
CA SER A 147 8.64 -8.07 -2.34
C SER A 147 9.47 -9.11 -3.13
N SER A 148 9.29 -9.15 -4.44
CA SER A 148 10.08 -9.99 -5.34
C SER A 148 10.88 -9.11 -6.29
N VAL A 149 12.17 -9.43 -6.41
CA VAL A 149 13.14 -8.65 -7.18
C VAL A 149 13.81 -9.54 -8.21
N ASP A 150 13.91 -9.07 -9.44
CA ASP A 150 14.73 -9.70 -10.46
C ASP A 150 16.22 -9.55 -10.10
N VAL A 151 16.90 -10.67 -9.88
CA VAL A 151 18.28 -10.67 -9.38
C VAL A 151 19.32 -10.13 -10.38
N LYS A 152 18.99 -10.09 -11.68
CA LYS A 152 19.89 -9.58 -12.72
C LYS A 152 19.80 -8.07 -12.86
N THR A 153 18.60 -7.52 -12.71
CA THR A 153 18.32 -6.10 -12.97
C THR A 153 18.13 -5.29 -11.69
N GLY A 154 17.86 -5.95 -10.55
CA GLY A 154 17.49 -5.28 -9.28
C GLY A 154 16.09 -4.70 -9.30
N GLN A 155 15.29 -4.95 -10.33
CA GLN A 155 13.95 -4.37 -10.46
C GLN A 155 12.92 -5.16 -9.65
N ILE A 156 12.03 -4.45 -8.98
CA ILE A 156 10.90 -5.05 -8.26
C ILE A 156 9.88 -5.51 -9.30
N ILE A 157 9.55 -6.80 -9.30
CA ILE A 157 8.61 -7.42 -10.23
C ILE A 157 7.27 -7.79 -9.61
N ALA A 158 7.20 -7.87 -8.27
CA ALA A 158 5.97 -8.04 -7.52
C ALA A 158 6.09 -7.41 -6.13
N MET A 159 4.97 -6.88 -5.60
CA MET A 159 4.93 -6.26 -4.29
C MET A 159 3.54 -6.41 -3.67
N VAL A 160 3.50 -6.94 -2.45
CA VAL A 160 2.31 -7.02 -1.59
C VAL A 160 2.67 -6.39 -0.25
N GLY A 161 2.04 -5.29 0.10
CA GLY A 161 2.43 -4.52 1.27
C GLY A 161 1.72 -4.90 2.57
N SER A 162 0.63 -5.68 2.48
CA SER A 162 -0.16 -6.14 3.63
C SER A 162 -1.03 -7.32 3.22
N VAL A 163 -1.57 -8.05 4.19
CA VAL A 163 -2.51 -9.17 3.96
C VAL A 163 -3.78 -8.75 3.23
N ASP A 164 -4.26 -7.51 3.45
CA ASP A 164 -5.45 -6.96 2.81
C ASP A 164 -5.30 -5.44 2.73
N TYR A 165 -5.43 -4.90 1.52
CA TYR A 165 -5.33 -3.45 1.27
C TYR A 165 -6.45 -2.66 1.98
N ASN A 166 -7.64 -3.23 2.05
CA ASN A 166 -8.83 -2.59 2.61
C ASN A 166 -8.98 -2.79 4.13
N ARG A 167 -8.03 -3.49 4.77
CA ARG A 167 -8.07 -3.70 6.22
C ARG A 167 -8.02 -2.36 6.97
N PRO A 168 -8.96 -2.09 7.88
CA PRO A 168 -8.95 -0.88 8.69
C PRO A 168 -7.64 -0.71 9.49
N GLY A 169 -7.18 0.52 9.60
CA GLY A 169 -5.97 0.88 10.34
C GLY A 169 -4.73 0.93 9.45
N TYR A 170 -4.12 -0.21 9.14
CA TYR A 170 -2.83 -0.23 8.44
C TYR A 170 -2.81 -1.03 7.11
N GLY A 171 -3.95 -1.47 6.61
CA GLY A 171 -4.00 -2.21 5.34
C GLY A 171 -3.38 -1.45 4.16
N GLN A 172 -3.53 -0.13 4.13
CA GLN A 172 -2.93 0.72 3.11
C GLN A 172 -1.45 1.04 3.34
N GLN A 173 -0.93 0.75 4.53
CA GLN A 173 0.51 0.89 4.80
C GLN A 173 1.27 -0.17 4.00
N ASN A 174 2.25 0.28 3.22
CA ASN A 174 3.11 -0.64 2.48
C ASN A 174 4.27 -1.13 3.35
N SER A 175 4.07 -2.23 4.06
CA SER A 175 5.10 -2.82 4.92
C SER A 175 6.30 -3.36 4.13
N ALA A 176 6.16 -3.58 2.81
CA ALA A 176 7.29 -3.97 1.96
C ALA A 176 8.31 -2.84 1.73
N THR A 177 7.91 -1.58 1.96
CA THR A 177 8.78 -0.39 1.80
C THR A 177 8.89 0.47 3.06
N SER A 178 8.15 0.14 4.11
CA SER A 178 8.22 0.85 5.39
C SER A 178 9.49 0.48 6.14
N PRO A 179 10.13 1.42 6.85
CA PRO A 179 11.18 1.10 7.81
C PRO A 179 10.60 0.24 8.93
N LEU A 180 11.10 -0.98 9.04
CA LEU A 180 10.71 -1.94 10.06
C LEU A 180 11.97 -2.49 10.74
N GLU A 181 11.84 -2.90 11.99
CA GLU A 181 12.92 -3.59 12.68
C GLU A 181 13.10 -4.99 12.06
N PRO A 182 14.29 -5.27 11.48
CA PRO A 182 14.51 -6.53 10.76
C PRO A 182 14.65 -7.72 11.71
N GLY A 183 14.91 -7.48 12.97
CA GLY A 183 15.28 -8.53 13.91
C GLY A 183 16.44 -9.37 13.41
N SER A 184 16.47 -10.67 13.76
CA SER A 184 17.55 -11.58 13.36
C SER A 184 17.64 -11.85 11.85
N SER A 185 16.66 -11.42 11.05
CA SER A 185 16.71 -11.60 9.60
C SER A 185 17.84 -10.82 8.91
N ILE A 186 18.39 -9.80 9.57
CA ILE A 186 19.50 -9.00 9.07
C ILE A 186 20.88 -9.67 9.28
N LYS A 187 20.97 -10.63 10.20
CA LYS A 187 22.26 -11.26 10.60
C LYS A 187 23.07 -11.83 9.42
N PRO A 188 22.47 -12.52 8.43
CA PRO A 188 23.24 -13.03 7.29
C PRO A 188 24.04 -11.94 6.58
N ILE A 189 23.51 -10.72 6.51
CA ILE A 189 24.09 -9.60 5.74
C ILE A 189 25.00 -8.76 6.63
N VAL A 190 24.54 -8.37 7.82
CA VAL A 190 25.24 -7.39 8.66
C VAL A 190 26.27 -8.06 9.57
N ASP A 191 25.95 -9.21 10.15
CA ASP A 191 26.81 -9.89 11.11
C ASP A 191 27.71 -10.92 10.44
N PHE A 192 27.15 -11.84 9.66
CA PHE A 192 27.87 -13.01 9.16
C PHE A 192 28.62 -12.76 7.84
N ALA A 193 28.04 -12.08 6.85
CA ALA A 193 28.72 -11.84 5.59
C ALA A 193 30.04 -11.05 5.75
N PRO A 194 30.16 -10.04 6.63
CA PRO A 194 31.43 -9.36 6.87
C PRO A 194 32.51 -10.22 7.47
N LEU A 195 32.18 -11.32 8.19
CA LEU A 195 33.17 -12.26 8.74
C LEU A 195 33.98 -12.96 7.65
N PHE A 196 33.39 -13.18 6.48
CA PHE A 196 34.04 -13.86 5.35
C PHE A 196 34.99 -12.95 4.55
N LYS A 197 35.03 -11.63 4.85
CA LYS A 197 36.03 -10.75 4.29
C LYS A 197 37.36 -10.97 4.99
N GLN A 198 38.40 -11.18 4.21
CA GLN A 198 39.77 -11.28 4.76
C GLN A 198 40.11 -10.02 5.58
N ARG A 199 40.52 -10.21 6.84
CA ARG A 199 40.97 -9.12 7.74
C ARG A 199 42.27 -9.56 8.39
N GLN A 200 43.30 -8.72 8.32
CA GLN A 200 44.59 -8.95 8.98
C GLN A 200 45.18 -10.35 8.76
N GLY A 201 45.06 -10.88 7.54
CA GLY A 201 45.54 -12.21 7.19
C GLY A 201 44.71 -13.39 7.70
N LYS A 202 43.57 -13.13 8.38
CA LYS A 202 42.65 -14.19 8.85
C LYS A 202 41.51 -14.37 7.87
N ASN A 203 41.24 -15.62 7.51
CA ASN A 203 40.10 -16.01 6.71
C ASN A 203 39.13 -16.83 7.56
N TYR A 204 37.90 -16.34 7.69
CA TYR A 204 36.85 -17.10 8.33
C TYR A 204 36.05 -17.88 7.27
N THR A 205 35.65 -19.08 7.63
CA THR A 205 34.82 -19.97 6.81
C THR A 205 33.56 -20.36 7.60
N PRO A 206 32.52 -20.90 6.96
CA PRO A 206 31.35 -21.39 7.68
C PRO A 206 31.65 -22.42 8.77
N GLY A 207 32.77 -23.14 8.66
CA GLY A 207 33.25 -24.10 9.66
C GLY A 207 34.11 -23.50 10.75
N THR A 208 34.49 -22.23 10.64
CA THR A 208 35.29 -21.55 11.72
C THR A 208 34.48 -21.51 13.00
N THR A 209 35.12 -21.88 14.11
CA THR A 209 34.49 -21.93 15.43
C THR A 209 34.64 -20.61 16.13
N LEU A 210 33.57 -20.10 16.70
CA LEU A 210 33.47 -18.93 17.55
C LEU A 210 32.90 -19.34 18.91
N SER A 211 33.23 -18.56 19.96
CA SER A 211 32.69 -18.80 21.31
C SER A 211 31.37 -18.07 21.50
N ASP A 212 30.32 -18.80 21.90
CA ASP A 212 29.03 -18.28 22.35
C ASP A 212 29.03 -18.10 23.88
N GLU A 213 30.02 -17.39 24.37
CA GLU A 213 30.14 -17.08 25.83
C GLU A 213 29.43 -15.72 26.12
N ASN A 214 29.27 -15.47 27.43
CA ASN A 214 28.73 -14.19 27.87
C ASN A 214 29.73 -13.05 27.59
N ILE A 215 29.38 -12.17 26.69
CA ILE A 215 30.14 -10.97 26.30
C ILE A 215 29.51 -9.67 26.82
N ASP A 216 28.60 -9.73 27.81
CA ASP A 216 27.88 -8.55 28.31
C ASP A 216 28.82 -7.43 28.72
N LYS A 217 29.95 -7.74 29.35
CA LYS A 217 30.97 -6.75 29.73
C LYS A 217 31.56 -5.98 28.55
N LEU A 218 31.73 -6.66 27.43
CA LEU A 218 32.24 -6.04 26.19
C LEU A 218 31.14 -5.32 25.43
N TYR A 219 30.01 -6.00 25.26
CA TYR A 219 28.85 -5.48 24.49
C TYR A 219 28.23 -4.26 25.18
N CYS A 220 28.11 -4.29 26.49
CA CYS A 220 27.48 -3.23 27.26
C CYS A 220 28.48 -2.14 27.72
N ALA A 221 29.74 -2.19 27.29
CA ALA A 221 30.72 -1.19 27.65
C ALA A 221 30.29 0.22 27.18
N GLY A 222 30.12 1.13 28.12
CA GLY A 222 29.67 2.50 27.85
C GLY A 222 28.13 2.67 27.77
N TYR A 223 27.36 1.62 27.96
CA TYR A 223 25.89 1.72 28.01
C TYR A 223 25.46 2.30 29.38
N THR A 224 24.72 3.42 29.33
CA THR A 224 24.28 4.15 30.54
C THR A 224 22.78 3.97 30.83
N GLY A 225 22.07 3.17 30.04
CA GLY A 225 20.65 2.85 30.23
C GLY A 225 20.42 1.76 31.28
N GLY A 226 19.22 1.20 31.33
CA GLY A 226 18.85 0.12 32.26
C GLY A 226 19.67 -1.16 32.08
N ASN A 227 19.13 -2.32 32.37
CA ASN A 227 19.80 -3.61 32.23
C ASN A 227 20.21 -3.86 30.77
N CYS A 228 21.53 -3.90 30.52
CA CYS A 228 22.09 -4.29 29.23
C CYS A 228 22.58 -5.75 29.34
N THR A 229 21.95 -6.64 28.59
CA THR A 229 22.41 -8.04 28.45
C THR A 229 22.21 -8.50 27.02
N LEU A 230 23.17 -9.22 26.46
CA LEU A 230 23.04 -9.88 25.18
C LEU A 230 22.75 -11.36 25.43
N GLN A 231 21.58 -11.83 25.07
CA GLN A 231 21.15 -13.21 25.33
C GLN A 231 20.66 -13.89 24.04
N ASN A 232 20.96 -15.17 23.92
CA ASN A 232 20.32 -16.01 22.94
C ASN A 232 18.81 -16.16 23.28
N TYR A 233 17.97 -16.39 22.26
CA TYR A 233 16.54 -16.62 22.47
C TYR A 233 16.25 -17.72 23.50
N THR A 234 17.07 -18.77 23.49
CA THR A 234 16.99 -19.90 24.45
C THR A 234 17.49 -19.55 25.85
N ARG A 235 18.08 -18.38 26.07
CA ARG A 235 18.75 -17.97 27.31
C ARG A 235 19.91 -18.87 27.75
N ARG A 236 20.45 -19.68 26.82
CA ARG A 236 21.57 -20.60 27.06
C ARG A 236 22.80 -20.13 26.26
N THR A 237 23.96 -20.54 26.71
CA THR A 237 25.23 -20.51 25.98
C THR A 237 25.49 -21.88 25.39
N TYR A 238 26.13 -21.90 24.25
CA TYR A 238 26.40 -23.14 23.52
C TYR A 238 27.93 -23.44 23.44
N GLY A 239 28.74 -22.60 24.07
CA GLY A 239 30.20 -22.74 24.03
C GLY A 239 30.76 -22.47 22.64
N ASN A 240 31.66 -23.33 22.19
CA ASN A 240 32.26 -23.18 20.86
C ASN A 240 31.31 -23.71 19.78
N VAL A 241 30.86 -22.83 18.87
CA VAL A 241 29.94 -23.15 17.77
C VAL A 241 30.57 -22.74 16.44
N SER A 242 30.28 -23.49 15.39
CA SER A 242 30.67 -23.04 14.04
C SER A 242 29.85 -21.82 13.63
N ILE A 243 30.40 -20.97 12.74
CA ILE A 243 29.67 -19.82 12.18
C ILE A 243 28.37 -20.31 11.52
N ARG A 244 28.38 -21.47 10.88
CA ARG A 244 27.17 -22.08 10.29
C ARG A 244 26.10 -22.37 11.34
N ASP A 245 26.48 -23.00 12.44
CA ASP A 245 25.56 -23.39 13.50
C ASP A 245 25.09 -22.14 14.27
N GLY A 246 25.95 -21.18 14.48
CA GLY A 246 25.61 -19.87 15.05
C GLY A 246 24.54 -19.14 14.25
N LEU A 247 24.67 -19.13 12.92
CA LEU A 247 23.65 -18.54 12.04
C LEU A 247 22.36 -19.37 12.04
N ALA A 248 22.45 -20.69 11.92
CA ALA A 248 21.29 -21.58 11.92
C ALA A 248 20.51 -21.50 13.25
N GLY A 249 21.20 -21.37 14.38
CA GLY A 249 20.62 -21.18 15.70
C GLY A 249 20.23 -19.72 16.00
N SER A 250 20.51 -18.80 15.08
CA SER A 250 20.29 -17.35 15.27
C SER A 250 20.88 -16.83 16.58
N LEU A 251 22.09 -17.31 16.92
CA LEU A 251 22.76 -16.91 18.16
C LEU A 251 23.08 -15.40 18.16
N ASN A 252 23.02 -14.79 19.33
CA ASN A 252 23.23 -13.34 19.52
C ASN A 252 24.59 -12.99 20.12
N ARG A 253 25.38 -13.97 20.50
CA ARG A 253 26.67 -13.80 21.16
C ARG A 253 27.80 -14.18 20.26
#